data_b6e0384bdab75164828cfbc141bd0540
#
_entry.id   b6e0384bdab75164828cfbc141bd0540
#
_cell.length_a   1.000
_cell.length_b   1.000
_cell.length_c   1.000
_cell.angle_alpha   90.00
_cell.angle_beta   90.00
_cell.angle_gamma   90.00
#
_symmetry.space_group_name_H-M   'P 1'
#
loop_
_entity.id
_entity.type
_entity.pdbx_description
1 polymer ?
#
loop_
_entity_poly.entity_id
_entity_poly.type
_entity_poly.pdbx_seq_one_letter_code
_entity_poly.pdbx_strand_id
1 'polypeptide(L)'
;MVFEGTVIITDNQTAGRGQRGNSWEASTGENLTFSLILKPNFLKASDQFQLNVAISMGVFDFLSEFIDENLKVKWSNDVYFGDKKMGGILIENTLQGYQIGHSIIGIGLNINQTEFNNEKATSLKKITQNPLKYDLSELLKKLLENIEINYLKIKNNDYNLLKIKYLNNLYRFEEYHYFRKNGQQFTGKIIGINETGKLGIETNGNVIYFDFKEVEFVI
;
A
#
# COMPACT_ATOMS: atom_id res chain seq x y z
N MET A 1 -6.39 6.70 -26.53
CA MET A 1 -6.69 7.42 -25.26
C MET A 1 -7.15 6.38 -24.25
N VAL A 2 -6.56 6.33 -23.06
CA VAL A 2 -6.97 5.38 -21.99
C VAL A 2 -7.96 6.08 -21.09
N PHE A 3 -9.05 5.40 -20.70
CA PHE A 3 -10.08 5.94 -19.83
C PHE A 3 -9.68 5.80 -18.36
N GLU A 4 -10.18 6.73 -17.51
CA GLU A 4 -10.12 6.58 -16.06
C GLU A 4 -10.88 5.31 -15.65
N GLY A 5 -10.35 4.59 -14.66
CA GLY A 5 -10.91 3.29 -14.22
C GLY A 5 -10.49 2.10 -15.09
N THR A 6 -9.63 2.29 -16.11
CA THR A 6 -9.13 1.15 -16.88
C THR A 6 -8.27 0.26 -15.99
N VAL A 7 -8.56 -1.04 -15.99
CA VAL A 7 -7.81 -2.08 -15.28
C VAL A 7 -7.13 -3.00 -16.28
N ILE A 8 -5.84 -3.22 -16.07
CA ILE A 8 -5.03 -4.16 -16.86
C ILE A 8 -4.54 -5.25 -15.89
N ILE A 9 -5.01 -6.47 -16.09
CA ILE A 9 -4.69 -7.63 -15.26
C ILE A 9 -3.75 -8.58 -15.98
N THR A 10 -2.92 -9.29 -15.25
CA THR A 10 -2.09 -10.39 -15.77
C THR A 10 -2.06 -11.55 -14.78
N ASP A 11 -2.14 -12.77 -15.32
CA ASP A 11 -1.98 -13.99 -14.55
C ASP A 11 -0.50 -14.33 -14.32
N ASN A 12 0.39 -13.85 -15.19
CA ASN A 12 1.83 -14.08 -15.09
C ASN A 12 2.61 -12.81 -15.35
N GLN A 13 3.35 -12.36 -14.36
CA GLN A 13 4.23 -11.20 -14.46
C GLN A 13 5.70 -11.64 -14.47
N THR A 14 6.35 -11.59 -15.63
CA THR A 14 7.73 -12.05 -15.81
C THR A 14 8.78 -11.06 -15.32
N ALA A 15 8.43 -9.79 -15.18
CA ALA A 15 9.32 -8.71 -14.75
C ALA A 15 8.60 -7.76 -13.79
N GLY A 16 8.06 -8.31 -12.70
CA GLY A 16 7.34 -7.54 -11.68
C GLY A 16 8.21 -6.49 -11.02
N ARG A 17 7.74 -5.24 -11.02
CA ARG A 17 8.45 -4.10 -10.44
C ARG A 17 7.82 -3.69 -9.11
N GLY A 18 8.68 -3.49 -8.12
CA GLY A 18 8.34 -2.77 -6.90
C GLY A 18 8.91 -1.35 -6.90
N GLN A 19 8.76 -0.63 -5.81
CA GLN A 19 9.30 0.72 -5.67
C GLN A 19 10.85 0.72 -5.71
N ARG A 20 11.41 1.70 -6.44
CA ARG A 20 12.85 2.02 -6.47
C ARG A 20 13.76 0.79 -6.66
N GLY A 21 13.46 -0.02 -7.67
CA GLY A 21 14.32 -1.13 -8.08
C GLY A 21 14.10 -2.45 -7.35
N ASN A 22 13.12 -2.53 -6.46
CA ASN A 22 12.68 -3.82 -5.92
C ASN A 22 11.92 -4.62 -6.99
N SER A 23 11.96 -5.95 -6.90
CA SER A 23 11.14 -6.84 -7.70
C SER A 23 9.86 -7.22 -6.95
N TRP A 24 8.82 -7.56 -7.71
CA TRP A 24 7.62 -8.22 -7.21
C TRP A 24 7.58 -9.65 -7.76
N GLU A 25 7.43 -10.63 -6.88
CA GLU A 25 7.32 -12.05 -7.22
C GLU A 25 5.88 -12.52 -6.99
N ALA A 26 5.30 -13.19 -7.98
CA ALA A 26 3.98 -13.79 -7.89
C ALA A 26 3.92 -15.09 -8.68
N SER A 27 3.37 -16.13 -8.08
CA SER A 27 3.07 -17.39 -8.79
C SER A 27 1.93 -17.18 -9.78
N THR A 28 2.07 -17.78 -10.96
CA THR A 28 1.10 -17.65 -12.06
C THR A 28 -0.31 -18.06 -11.63
N GLY A 29 -1.29 -17.16 -11.81
CA GLY A 29 -2.70 -17.42 -11.56
C GLY A 29 -3.08 -17.59 -10.07
N GLU A 30 -2.17 -17.25 -9.13
CA GLU A 30 -2.43 -17.41 -7.69
C GLU A 30 -2.73 -16.09 -6.98
N ASN A 31 -2.47 -14.95 -7.61
CA ASN A 31 -2.48 -13.65 -6.95
C ASN A 31 -3.22 -12.60 -7.79
N LEU A 32 -3.64 -11.50 -7.16
CA LEU A 32 -4.09 -10.33 -7.89
C LEU A 32 -2.87 -9.49 -8.29
N THR A 33 -2.62 -9.42 -9.59
CA THR A 33 -1.54 -8.60 -10.18
C THR A 33 -2.11 -7.78 -11.31
N PHE A 34 -2.27 -6.48 -11.07
CA PHE A 34 -2.93 -5.60 -12.03
C PHE A 34 -2.45 -4.16 -11.92
N SER A 35 -2.76 -3.36 -12.93
CA SER A 35 -2.60 -1.91 -12.94
C SER A 35 -3.95 -1.24 -13.11
N LEU A 36 -4.23 -0.22 -12.30
CA LEU A 36 -5.38 0.65 -12.39
C LEU A 36 -4.95 2.03 -12.87
N ILE A 37 -5.66 2.61 -13.83
CA ILE A 37 -5.38 3.94 -14.34
C ILE A 37 -6.41 4.92 -13.80
N LEU A 38 -5.94 5.95 -13.06
CA LEU A 38 -6.77 7.04 -12.56
C LEU A 38 -6.31 8.39 -13.15
N LYS A 39 -7.21 9.37 -13.12
CA LYS A 39 -6.95 10.76 -13.57
C LYS A 39 -7.29 11.76 -12.45
N PRO A 40 -6.50 11.76 -11.35
CA PRO A 40 -6.79 12.60 -10.18
C PRO A 40 -6.39 14.06 -10.43
N ASN A 41 -6.92 14.69 -11.49
CA ASN A 41 -6.63 16.06 -11.89
C ASN A 41 -7.13 17.13 -10.89
N PHE A 42 -7.88 16.72 -9.88
CA PHE A 42 -8.25 17.54 -8.73
C PHE A 42 -7.14 17.63 -7.67
N LEU A 43 -6.13 16.73 -7.71
CA LEU A 43 -5.00 16.75 -6.78
C LEU A 43 -3.82 17.55 -7.33
N LYS A 44 -3.23 18.38 -6.47
CA LYS A 44 -1.92 19.00 -6.74
C LYS A 44 -0.82 17.97 -6.60
N ALA A 45 0.30 18.18 -7.29
CA ALA A 45 1.49 17.34 -7.15
C ALA A 45 2.03 17.29 -5.70
N SER A 46 1.89 18.38 -4.93
CA SER A 46 2.22 18.43 -3.50
C SER A 46 1.40 17.47 -2.66
N ASP A 47 0.17 17.17 -3.09
CA ASP A 47 -0.83 16.41 -2.35
C ASP A 47 -0.88 14.93 -2.80
N GLN A 48 0.06 14.51 -3.64
CA GLN A 48 0.10 13.17 -4.23
C GLN A 48 0.01 12.03 -3.20
N PHE A 49 0.46 12.26 -1.96
CA PHE A 49 0.37 11.26 -0.90
C PHE A 49 -1.07 10.97 -0.48
N GLN A 50 -2.02 11.87 -0.72
CA GLN A 50 -3.45 11.61 -0.50
C GLN A 50 -3.95 10.44 -1.37
N LEU A 51 -3.47 10.37 -2.63
CA LEU A 51 -3.78 9.23 -3.49
C LEU A 51 -3.23 7.93 -2.93
N ASN A 52 -1.98 7.95 -2.43
CA ASN A 52 -1.38 6.78 -1.78
C ASN A 52 -2.21 6.30 -0.60
N VAL A 53 -2.64 7.21 0.28
CA VAL A 53 -3.52 6.90 1.42
C VAL A 53 -4.83 6.29 0.95
N ALA A 54 -5.49 6.87 -0.06
CA ALA A 54 -6.77 6.38 -0.57
C ALA A 54 -6.67 4.95 -1.12
N ILE A 55 -5.64 4.68 -1.95
CA ILE A 55 -5.45 3.35 -2.52
C ILE A 55 -5.08 2.34 -1.45
N SER A 56 -4.17 2.69 -0.52
CA SER A 56 -3.77 1.81 0.57
C SER A 56 -4.94 1.46 1.49
N MET A 57 -5.80 2.44 1.78
CA MET A 57 -7.00 2.19 2.58
C MET A 57 -8.05 1.38 1.82
N GLY A 58 -8.17 1.53 0.50
CA GLY A 58 -9.02 0.66 -0.31
C GLY A 58 -8.58 -0.81 -0.26
N VAL A 59 -7.28 -1.06 -0.36
CA VAL A 59 -6.73 -2.41 -0.22
C VAL A 59 -6.91 -2.94 1.21
N PHE A 60 -6.69 -2.09 2.22
CA PHE A 60 -6.90 -2.43 3.63
C PHE A 60 -8.37 -2.79 3.90
N ASP A 61 -9.31 -1.96 3.45
CA ASP A 61 -10.76 -2.18 3.67
C ASP A 61 -11.23 -3.49 3.03
N PHE A 62 -10.79 -3.77 1.81
CA PHE A 62 -11.06 -5.03 1.15
C PHE A 62 -10.54 -6.23 1.97
N LEU A 63 -9.30 -6.18 2.45
CA LEU A 63 -8.72 -7.28 3.22
C LEU A 63 -9.37 -7.44 4.60
N SER A 64 -9.84 -6.35 5.20
CA SER A 64 -10.53 -6.38 6.49
C SER A 64 -11.90 -7.09 6.44
N GLU A 65 -12.45 -7.35 5.24
CA GLU A 65 -13.62 -8.23 5.09
C GLU A 65 -13.30 -9.71 5.40
N PHE A 66 -12.03 -10.09 5.41
CA PHE A 66 -11.56 -11.47 5.61
C PHE A 66 -10.66 -11.65 6.83
N ILE A 67 -10.12 -10.56 7.36
CA ILE A 67 -9.08 -10.55 8.39
C ILE A 67 -9.46 -9.52 9.46
N ASP A 68 -9.75 -10.00 10.67
CA ASP A 68 -10.22 -9.14 11.77
C ASP A 68 -9.07 -8.39 12.47
N GLU A 69 -7.91 -9.04 12.68
CA GLU A 69 -6.81 -8.52 13.48
C GLU A 69 -5.46 -8.58 12.76
N ASN A 70 -4.48 -7.84 13.24
CA ASN A 70 -3.09 -7.84 12.75
C ASN A 70 -2.88 -7.37 11.30
N LEU A 71 -3.93 -6.91 10.61
CA LEU A 71 -3.83 -6.28 9.31
C LEU A 71 -3.37 -4.84 9.47
N LYS A 72 -2.31 -4.44 8.78
CA LYS A 72 -1.72 -3.09 8.87
C LYS A 72 -1.25 -2.61 7.51
N VAL A 73 -1.25 -1.29 7.33
CA VAL A 73 -0.57 -0.63 6.22
C VAL A 73 0.83 -0.25 6.68
N LYS A 74 1.85 -0.75 6.02
CA LYS A 74 3.23 -0.33 6.30
C LYS A 74 3.60 0.81 5.36
N TRP A 75 3.97 1.93 5.95
CA TRP A 75 4.42 3.09 5.19
C TRP A 75 5.59 2.71 4.24
N SER A 76 5.51 3.11 2.99
CA SER A 76 4.53 4.03 2.40
C SER A 76 3.30 3.33 1.81
N ASN A 77 3.38 2.07 1.37
CA ASN A 77 2.46 1.48 0.39
C ASN A 77 2.41 -0.06 0.40
N ASP A 78 2.86 -0.68 1.47
CA ASP A 78 2.78 -2.14 1.63
C ASP A 78 1.64 -2.51 2.58
N VAL A 79 1.05 -3.68 2.37
CA VAL A 79 0.06 -4.26 3.29
C VAL A 79 0.65 -5.47 3.98
N TYR A 80 0.54 -5.49 5.30
CA TYR A 80 1.13 -6.46 6.19
C TYR A 80 0.08 -7.17 7.03
N PHE A 81 0.35 -8.43 7.35
CA PHE A 81 -0.31 -9.18 8.42
C PHE A 81 0.76 -9.56 9.44
N GLY A 82 0.67 -9.01 10.64
CA GLY A 82 1.79 -9.04 11.58
C GLY A 82 3.06 -8.48 10.92
N ASP A 83 4.14 -9.24 10.96
CA ASP A 83 5.44 -8.87 10.35
C ASP A 83 5.62 -9.40 8.91
N LYS A 84 4.57 -9.93 8.27
CA LYS A 84 4.63 -10.52 6.93
C LYS A 84 3.90 -9.68 5.90
N LYS A 85 4.56 -9.49 4.76
CA LYS A 85 4.01 -8.73 3.63
C LYS A 85 2.96 -9.56 2.88
N MET A 86 1.77 -8.99 2.71
CA MET A 86 0.69 -9.55 1.89
C MET A 86 0.62 -8.93 0.50
N GLY A 87 1.01 -7.67 0.37
CA GLY A 87 0.89 -6.94 -0.88
C GLY A 87 1.71 -5.68 -0.94
N GLY A 88 1.80 -5.13 -2.13
CA GLY A 88 2.47 -3.85 -2.38
C GLY A 88 1.75 -3.04 -3.45
N ILE A 89 1.87 -1.74 -3.34
CA ILE A 89 1.27 -0.77 -4.24
C ILE A 89 2.39 0.08 -4.85
N LEU A 90 2.37 0.29 -6.16
CA LEU A 90 3.29 1.16 -6.88
C LEU A 90 2.50 2.22 -7.61
N ILE A 91 2.64 3.48 -7.22
CA ILE A 91 1.96 4.60 -7.87
C ILE A 91 2.98 5.42 -8.67
N GLU A 92 2.76 5.51 -9.97
CA GLU A 92 3.56 6.31 -10.91
C GLU A 92 2.68 7.44 -11.44
N ASN A 93 2.97 8.67 -11.02
CA ASN A 93 2.22 9.87 -11.38
C ASN A 93 2.86 10.60 -12.57
N THR A 94 2.05 11.03 -13.53
CA THR A 94 2.44 11.98 -14.56
C THR A 94 1.79 13.32 -14.28
N LEU A 95 2.61 14.38 -14.23
CA LEU A 95 2.13 15.71 -13.91
C LEU A 95 1.66 16.45 -15.18
N GLN A 96 0.61 17.25 -15.00
CA GLN A 96 0.13 18.21 -15.98
C GLN A 96 0.03 19.59 -15.30
N GLY A 97 1.04 20.42 -15.54
CA GLY A 97 1.23 21.63 -14.77
C GLY A 97 1.49 21.33 -13.29
N TYR A 98 0.70 21.90 -12.40
CA TYR A 98 0.81 21.69 -10.95
C TYR A 98 -0.07 20.54 -10.42
N GLN A 99 -0.82 19.88 -11.29
CA GLN A 99 -1.76 18.81 -10.94
C GLN A 99 -1.25 17.46 -11.42
N ILE A 100 -1.85 16.39 -10.87
CA ILE A 100 -1.62 15.03 -11.35
C ILE A 100 -2.54 14.81 -12.57
N GLY A 101 -1.95 14.67 -13.76
CA GLY A 101 -2.70 14.42 -14.99
C GLY A 101 -3.24 13.01 -15.06
N HIS A 102 -2.40 12.02 -14.76
CA HIS A 102 -2.80 10.61 -14.63
C HIS A 102 -1.85 9.86 -13.70
N SER A 103 -2.36 8.77 -13.16
CA SER A 103 -1.62 7.86 -12.27
C SER A 103 -1.79 6.43 -12.76
N ILE A 104 -0.68 5.71 -12.85
CA ILE A 104 -0.67 4.26 -13.05
C ILE A 104 -0.41 3.62 -11.69
N ILE A 105 -1.36 2.83 -11.22
CA ILE A 105 -1.34 2.22 -9.90
C ILE A 105 -1.20 0.71 -10.06
N GLY A 106 0.03 0.20 -9.90
CA GLY A 106 0.32 -1.22 -9.85
C GLY A 106 -0.02 -1.79 -8.47
N ILE A 107 -0.80 -2.84 -8.43
CA ILE A 107 -1.15 -3.56 -7.19
C ILE A 107 -0.79 -5.02 -7.36
N GLY A 108 0.05 -5.52 -6.44
CA GLY A 108 0.33 -6.94 -6.25
C GLY A 108 -0.20 -7.37 -4.88
N LEU A 109 -1.12 -8.33 -4.84
CA LEU A 109 -1.72 -8.82 -3.61
C LEU A 109 -1.71 -10.35 -3.59
N ASN A 110 -1.06 -10.92 -2.60
CA ASN A 110 -0.95 -12.38 -2.44
C ASN A 110 -2.28 -12.94 -1.94
N ILE A 111 -2.92 -13.77 -2.75
CA ILE A 111 -4.25 -14.34 -2.47
C ILE A 111 -4.16 -15.83 -2.18
N ASN A 112 -3.96 -16.64 -3.22
CA ASN A 112 -4.00 -18.11 -3.15
C ASN A 112 -2.62 -18.75 -2.97
N GLN A 113 -1.55 -18.03 -3.25
CA GLN A 113 -0.18 -18.53 -3.15
C GLN A 113 0.15 -18.97 -1.73
N THR A 114 0.68 -20.19 -1.58
CA THR A 114 1.04 -20.77 -0.28
C THR A 114 2.56 -20.88 -0.08
N GLU A 115 3.31 -20.96 -1.17
CA GLU A 115 4.77 -21.09 -1.16
C GLU A 115 5.42 -19.77 -1.59
N PHE A 116 6.41 -19.31 -0.83
CA PHE A 116 7.14 -18.08 -1.07
C PHE A 116 8.63 -18.30 -0.89
N ASN A 117 9.45 -17.73 -1.78
CA ASN A 117 10.90 -17.69 -1.59
C ASN A 117 11.30 -16.78 -0.43
N ASN A 118 10.47 -15.80 -0.09
CA ASN A 118 10.68 -14.90 1.04
C ASN A 118 9.80 -15.32 2.22
N GLU A 119 10.42 -15.74 3.31
CA GLU A 119 9.72 -16.14 4.55
C GLU A 119 8.91 -14.99 5.20
N LYS A 120 9.24 -13.74 4.86
CA LYS A 120 8.50 -12.54 5.28
C LYS A 120 7.30 -12.23 4.38
N ALA A 121 6.90 -13.12 3.48
CA ALA A 121 5.69 -13.01 2.69
C ALA A 121 4.57 -13.92 3.24
N THR A 122 3.33 -13.51 3.02
CA THR A 122 2.14 -14.30 3.33
C THR A 122 1.03 -14.00 2.33
N SER A 123 -0.07 -14.75 2.40
CA SER A 123 -1.23 -14.57 1.53
C SER A 123 -2.54 -14.66 2.30
N LEU A 124 -3.62 -14.20 1.69
CA LEU A 124 -4.95 -14.32 2.25
C LEU A 124 -5.29 -15.77 2.60
N LYS A 125 -5.02 -16.69 1.69
CA LYS A 125 -5.27 -18.12 1.90
C LYS A 125 -4.49 -18.70 3.09
N LYS A 126 -3.22 -18.32 3.27
CA LYS A 126 -2.41 -18.79 4.40
C LYS A 126 -2.94 -18.28 5.74
N ILE A 127 -3.43 -17.04 5.77
CA ILE A 127 -3.94 -16.41 7.00
C ILE A 127 -5.28 -16.99 7.38
N THR A 128 -6.22 -17.07 6.44
CA THR A 128 -7.58 -17.55 6.69
C THR A 128 -7.67 -19.08 6.77
N GLN A 129 -6.60 -19.80 6.38
CA GLN A 129 -6.57 -21.26 6.30
C GLN A 129 -7.72 -21.83 5.45
N ASN A 130 -8.22 -21.06 4.48
CA ASN A 130 -9.31 -21.50 3.62
C ASN A 130 -8.88 -22.72 2.80
N PRO A 131 -9.59 -23.87 2.90
CA PRO A 131 -9.25 -25.08 2.15
C PRO A 131 -9.43 -24.89 0.64
N LEU A 132 -10.35 -24.04 0.22
CA LEU A 132 -10.62 -23.75 -1.19
C LEU A 132 -9.77 -22.57 -1.68
N LYS A 133 -9.60 -22.49 -3.00
CA LYS A 133 -9.06 -21.29 -3.64
C LYS A 133 -10.12 -20.19 -3.69
N TYR A 134 -9.67 -18.97 -3.47
CA TYR A 134 -10.49 -17.78 -3.73
C TYR A 134 -10.64 -17.56 -5.23
N ASP A 135 -11.81 -17.17 -5.68
CA ASP A 135 -12.04 -16.67 -7.05
C ASP A 135 -11.42 -15.28 -7.19
N LEU A 136 -10.36 -15.19 -7.98
CA LEU A 136 -9.63 -13.93 -8.16
C LEU A 136 -10.48 -12.86 -8.87
N SER A 137 -11.40 -13.25 -9.74
CA SER A 137 -12.25 -12.31 -10.46
C SER A 137 -13.27 -11.65 -9.52
N GLU A 138 -13.88 -12.42 -8.63
CA GLU A 138 -14.78 -11.89 -7.60
C GLU A 138 -14.05 -11.01 -6.59
N LEU A 139 -12.85 -11.43 -6.15
CA LEU A 139 -12.03 -10.62 -5.25
C LEU A 139 -11.58 -9.31 -5.89
N LEU A 140 -11.21 -9.32 -7.18
CA LEU A 140 -10.83 -8.11 -7.91
C LEU A 140 -11.97 -7.09 -7.95
N LYS A 141 -13.21 -7.52 -8.21
CA LYS A 141 -14.37 -6.63 -8.20
C LYS A 141 -14.54 -5.93 -6.86
N LYS A 142 -14.54 -6.71 -5.76
CA LYS A 142 -14.65 -6.17 -4.41
C LYS A 142 -13.49 -5.22 -4.05
N LEU A 143 -12.27 -5.56 -4.44
CA LEU A 143 -11.10 -4.70 -4.23
C LEU A 143 -11.24 -3.37 -4.95
N LEU A 144 -11.69 -3.39 -6.22
CA LEU A 144 -11.90 -2.18 -7.01
C LEU A 144 -13.01 -1.29 -6.42
N GLU A 145 -14.10 -1.87 -5.92
CA GLU A 145 -15.17 -1.16 -5.22
C GLU A 145 -14.64 -0.45 -3.97
N ASN A 146 -13.84 -1.13 -3.15
CA ASN A 146 -13.22 -0.54 -1.96
C ASN A 146 -12.22 0.57 -2.31
N ILE A 147 -11.46 0.42 -3.39
CA ILE A 147 -10.55 1.45 -3.91
C ILE A 147 -11.35 2.67 -4.37
N GLU A 148 -12.41 2.48 -5.13
CA GLU A 148 -13.26 3.56 -5.63
C GLU A 148 -13.89 4.36 -4.48
N ILE A 149 -14.46 3.68 -3.47
CA ILE A 149 -15.02 4.33 -2.28
C ILE A 149 -14.00 5.26 -1.62
N ASN A 150 -12.77 4.81 -1.42
CA ASN A 150 -11.73 5.61 -0.78
C ASN A 150 -11.15 6.71 -1.70
N TYR A 151 -11.08 6.46 -3.01
CA TYR A 151 -10.70 7.46 -4.00
C TYR A 151 -11.73 8.61 -4.06
N LEU A 152 -13.03 8.29 -4.02
CA LEU A 152 -14.10 9.29 -3.99
C LEU A 152 -14.07 10.15 -2.73
N LYS A 153 -13.62 9.63 -1.58
CA LYS A 153 -13.43 10.44 -0.36
C LYS A 153 -12.44 11.57 -0.59
N ILE A 154 -11.27 11.31 -1.18
CA ILE A 154 -10.30 12.37 -1.47
C ILE A 154 -10.81 13.35 -2.52
N LYS A 155 -11.58 12.89 -3.50
CA LYS A 155 -12.23 13.74 -4.50
C LYS A 155 -13.27 14.68 -3.89
N ASN A 156 -13.94 14.24 -2.82
CA ASN A 156 -14.95 15.01 -2.08
C ASN A 156 -14.37 15.81 -0.90
N ASN A 157 -13.03 15.92 -0.79
CA ASN A 157 -12.32 16.62 0.28
C ASN A 157 -12.46 15.99 1.69
N ASP A 158 -12.80 14.70 1.79
CA ASP A 158 -12.89 13.97 3.06
C ASP A 158 -11.54 13.33 3.49
N TYR A 159 -10.43 13.90 3.02
CA TYR A 159 -9.09 13.36 3.27
C TYR A 159 -8.73 13.25 4.74
N ASN A 160 -9.15 14.21 5.57
CA ASN A 160 -8.77 14.22 6.99
C ASN A 160 -9.23 12.97 7.75
N LEU A 161 -10.47 12.53 7.53
CA LEU A 161 -11.00 11.29 8.11
C LEU A 161 -10.25 10.06 7.58
N LEU A 162 -9.93 10.06 6.30
CA LEU A 162 -9.17 8.97 5.69
C LEU A 162 -7.73 8.90 6.22
N LYS A 163 -7.09 10.06 6.46
CA LYS A 163 -5.76 10.15 7.08
C LYS A 163 -5.76 9.61 8.51
N ILE A 164 -6.77 9.94 9.32
CA ILE A 164 -6.91 9.40 10.67
C ILE A 164 -7.04 7.87 10.61
N LYS A 165 -7.89 7.35 9.72
CA LYS A 165 -8.05 5.91 9.52
C LYS A 165 -6.74 5.24 9.11
N TYR A 166 -5.98 5.86 8.20
CA TYR A 166 -4.67 5.38 7.77
C TYR A 166 -3.69 5.29 8.93
N LEU A 167 -3.59 6.34 9.75
CA LEU A 167 -2.68 6.38 10.91
C LEU A 167 -3.03 5.30 11.95
N ASN A 168 -4.30 5.13 12.28
CA ASN A 168 -4.77 4.11 13.23
C ASN A 168 -4.45 2.67 12.75
N ASN A 169 -4.31 2.47 11.45
CA ASN A 169 -3.97 1.19 10.85
C ASN A 169 -2.52 1.12 10.33
N LEU A 170 -1.70 2.13 10.67
CA LEU A 170 -0.30 2.14 10.28
C LEU A 170 0.50 1.14 11.12
N TYR A 171 1.33 0.37 10.45
CA TYR A 171 2.21 -0.62 11.07
C TYR A 171 3.18 0.05 12.04
N ARG A 172 3.19 -0.40 13.30
CA ARG A 172 4.02 0.12 14.40
C ARG A 172 3.75 1.59 14.76
N PHE A 173 2.53 2.08 14.52
CA PHE A 173 2.15 3.43 14.88
C PHE A 173 2.08 3.59 16.41
N GLU A 174 2.71 4.66 16.93
CA GLU A 174 2.81 4.99 18.37
C GLU A 174 3.50 3.92 19.23
N GLU A 175 4.28 3.02 18.61
CA GLU A 175 5.06 2.01 19.29
C GLU A 175 6.56 2.27 19.14
N TYR A 176 7.36 1.97 20.18
CA TYR A 176 8.81 2.04 20.09
C TYR A 176 9.37 0.80 19.43
N HIS A 177 10.11 1.00 18.31
CA HIS A 177 10.75 -0.06 17.54
C HIS A 177 12.16 0.35 17.11
N TYR A 178 12.91 -0.63 16.62
CA TYR A 178 14.18 -0.39 15.99
C TYR A 178 14.03 -0.02 14.53
N PHE A 179 14.74 1.03 14.16
CA PHE A 179 14.86 1.50 12.78
C PHE A 179 16.33 1.59 12.41
N ARG A 180 16.64 1.67 11.11
CA ARG A 180 18.01 1.86 10.61
C ARG A 180 18.04 3.00 9.61
N LYS A 181 19.05 3.88 9.75
CA LYS A 181 19.36 4.95 8.77
C LYS A 181 20.84 4.88 8.44
N ASN A 182 21.20 4.81 7.15
CA ASN A 182 22.59 4.74 6.70
C ASN A 182 23.41 3.64 7.43
N GLY A 183 22.81 2.47 7.65
CA GLY A 183 23.43 1.36 8.36
C GLY A 183 23.45 1.46 9.89
N GLN A 184 23.13 2.61 10.48
CA GLN A 184 23.09 2.81 11.93
C GLN A 184 21.68 2.56 12.49
N GLN A 185 21.59 1.72 13.50
CA GLN A 185 20.34 1.39 14.18
C GLN A 185 20.04 2.43 15.26
N PHE A 186 18.76 2.81 15.37
CA PHE A 186 18.24 3.67 16.42
C PHE A 186 16.85 3.20 16.87
N THR A 187 16.46 3.60 18.08
CA THR A 187 15.11 3.37 18.59
C THR A 187 14.26 4.61 18.33
N GLY A 188 13.04 4.41 17.85
CA GLY A 188 12.11 5.51 17.60
C GLY A 188 10.66 5.04 17.65
N LYS A 189 9.76 6.01 17.61
CA LYS A 189 8.31 5.81 17.62
C LYS A 189 7.70 6.57 16.44
N ILE A 190 6.95 5.87 15.59
CA ILE A 190 6.22 6.53 14.51
C ILE A 190 5.11 7.37 15.13
N ILE A 191 5.11 8.68 14.82
CA ILE A 191 4.12 9.64 15.33
C ILE A 191 3.18 10.19 14.25
N GLY A 192 3.40 9.84 13.00
CA GLY A 192 2.54 10.27 11.91
C GLY A 192 3.25 10.44 10.58
N ILE A 193 2.58 11.13 9.69
CA ILE A 193 3.08 11.55 8.37
C ILE A 193 2.83 13.06 8.21
N ASN A 194 3.79 13.76 7.60
CA ASN A 194 3.61 15.18 7.28
C ASN A 194 2.76 15.38 6.01
N GLU A 195 2.55 16.61 5.61
CA GLU A 195 1.73 16.98 4.44
C GLU A 195 2.26 16.41 3.12
N THR A 196 3.58 16.25 2.99
CA THR A 196 4.21 15.65 1.81
C THR A 196 4.31 14.13 1.83
N GLY A 197 3.80 13.49 2.90
CA GLY A 197 3.80 12.03 3.04
C GLY A 197 5.07 11.43 3.67
N LYS A 198 5.99 12.26 4.19
CA LYS A 198 7.18 11.76 4.90
C LYS A 198 6.81 11.20 6.26
N LEU A 199 7.45 10.09 6.62
CA LEU A 199 7.24 9.41 7.90
C LEU A 199 7.90 10.18 9.04
N GLY A 200 7.12 10.61 10.02
CA GLY A 200 7.60 11.24 11.25
C GLY A 200 7.93 10.20 12.31
N ILE A 201 9.20 10.17 12.74
CA ILE A 201 9.66 9.31 13.82
C ILE A 201 10.22 10.17 14.94
N GLU A 202 9.67 10.00 16.15
CA GLU A 202 10.22 10.57 17.37
C GLU A 202 11.40 9.70 17.85
N THR A 203 12.56 10.32 18.05
CA THR A 203 13.75 9.69 18.61
C THR A 203 14.53 10.71 19.44
N ASN A 204 14.99 10.31 20.63
CA ASN A 204 15.72 11.20 21.56
C ASN A 204 15.01 12.56 21.82
N GLY A 205 13.68 12.55 21.91
CA GLY A 205 12.87 13.75 22.17
C GLY A 205 12.70 14.68 20.95
N ASN A 206 13.19 14.31 19.79
CA ASN A 206 13.06 15.09 18.54
C ASN A 206 12.28 14.30 17.49
N VAL A 207 11.54 15.01 16.64
CA VAL A 207 10.84 14.44 15.50
C VAL A 207 11.68 14.62 14.24
N ILE A 208 11.97 13.53 13.57
CA ILE A 208 12.67 13.49 12.28
C ILE A 208 11.71 12.98 11.22
N TYR A 209 11.64 13.68 10.08
CA TYR A 209 10.83 13.26 8.94
C TYR A 209 11.69 12.58 7.88
N PHE A 210 11.32 11.35 7.54
CA PHE A 210 12.06 10.51 6.59
C PHE A 210 11.31 10.42 5.27
N ASP A 211 12.04 10.55 4.19
CA ASP A 211 11.56 10.20 2.85
C ASP A 211 11.64 8.68 2.63
N PHE A 212 10.98 8.21 1.58
CA PHE A 212 10.98 6.79 1.25
C PHE A 212 12.42 6.24 1.06
N LYS A 213 12.73 5.10 1.70
CA LYS A 213 14.06 4.46 1.80
C LYS A 213 15.13 5.22 2.59
N GLU A 214 14.84 6.36 3.18
CA GLU A 214 15.78 6.99 4.12
C GLU A 214 15.83 6.28 5.48
N VAL A 215 14.81 5.50 5.79
CA VAL A 215 14.70 4.69 7.01
C VAL A 215 14.25 3.26 6.68
N GLU A 216 14.86 2.30 7.33
CA GLU A 216 14.51 0.89 7.26
C GLU A 216 13.86 0.45 8.57
N PHE A 217 12.80 -0.34 8.47
CA PHE A 217 12.19 -1.02 9.61
C PHE A 217 13.00 -2.29 9.92
N VAL A 218 13.52 -2.40 11.14
CA VAL A 218 14.19 -3.64 11.59
C VAL A 218 13.09 -4.62 12.04
N ILE A 219 12.87 -5.67 11.23
CA ILE A 219 11.85 -6.71 11.43
C ILE A 219 12.54 -8.06 11.67
#